data_5024bf47b4b4990124816aab173d072e
#
_entry.id   5024bf47b4b4990124816aab173d072e
#
_cell.length_a   1.000
_cell.length_b   1.000
_cell.length_c   1.000
_cell.angle_alpha   90.00
_cell.angle_beta   90.00
_cell.angle_gamma   90.00
#
_symmetry.space_group_name_H-M   'P 1'
#
loop_
_entity.id
_entity.type
_entity.pdbx_description
1 polymer ?
#
loop_
_entity_poly.entity_id
_entity_poly.type
_entity_poly.pdbx_seq_one_letter_code
_entity_poly.pdbx_strand_id
1 'polypeptide(L)'
;MQLTDAIDALSLTRQMIDIPSVSGEEGPLADAVEAALRGAGFGSVDTLEILRDGDAVCARTHLGLPQRVVLAGHLDTVPIAENVPGRLEVRDGVEVVWGRGSVDMLGGCAAALALACEAGALIRGGAREALTADITWIFYDHEEVASHFNGLGRIQRLYPQWLAGDLALLGEPTAAHVEGGCNGTLRVIAHFPGRAAHSARAWMGINAIHAMAPVIERIASFGNPIEVVDGLEFRESLSVVRVEGGIANNVIPEAASMTVNYRFAPSKRADDALEWVRGLFEGTGATIEVDDLCEGARPGADSPVAERFLSVARRVADEAGVELGLSAKVGWTDVA
;
A
#
# COMPACT_ATOMS: atom_id res chain seq x y z
N MET A 1 -14.28 -21.82 -7.62
CA MET A 1 -15.43 -21.08 -8.23
C MET A 1 -14.89 -20.36 -9.45
N GLN A 2 -15.59 -20.30 -10.56
CA GLN A 2 -15.13 -19.53 -11.73
C GLN A 2 -15.71 -18.12 -11.67
N LEU A 3 -14.88 -17.11 -11.90
CA LEU A 3 -15.33 -15.73 -12.10
C LEU A 3 -15.99 -15.67 -13.48
N THR A 4 -17.30 -15.35 -13.49
CA THR A 4 -18.11 -15.25 -14.70
C THR A 4 -18.48 -13.79 -14.94
N ASP A 5 -18.75 -13.44 -16.20
CA ASP A 5 -19.11 -12.07 -16.61
C ASP A 5 -18.02 -11.04 -16.27
N ALA A 6 -16.78 -11.37 -16.64
CA ALA A 6 -15.57 -10.61 -16.33
C ALA A 6 -15.51 -9.17 -16.92
N ILE A 7 -16.62 -8.61 -17.36
CA ILE A 7 -16.73 -7.24 -17.90
C ILE A 7 -17.37 -6.28 -16.91
N ASP A 8 -18.16 -6.78 -15.95
CA ASP A 8 -18.81 -5.96 -14.92
C ASP A 8 -18.05 -5.98 -13.59
N ALA A 9 -17.37 -4.88 -13.27
CA ALA A 9 -16.58 -4.75 -12.04
C ALA A 9 -17.41 -4.90 -10.75
N LEU A 10 -18.67 -4.46 -10.74
CA LEU A 10 -19.57 -4.59 -9.57
C LEU A 10 -19.86 -6.07 -9.28
N SER A 11 -20.25 -6.82 -10.32
CA SER A 11 -20.51 -8.27 -10.22
C SER A 11 -19.25 -9.05 -9.88
N LEU A 12 -18.11 -8.69 -10.49
CA LEU A 12 -16.80 -9.31 -10.18
C LEU A 12 -16.39 -9.08 -8.73
N THR A 13 -16.51 -7.85 -8.21
CA THR A 13 -16.21 -7.55 -6.81
C THR A 13 -16.99 -8.49 -5.87
N ARG A 14 -18.29 -8.63 -6.09
CA ARG A 14 -19.12 -9.53 -5.30
C ARG A 14 -18.63 -10.97 -5.41
N GLN A 15 -18.33 -11.45 -6.62
CA GLN A 15 -17.86 -12.82 -6.83
C GLN A 15 -16.47 -13.06 -6.18
N MET A 16 -15.58 -12.09 -6.21
CA MET A 16 -14.26 -12.18 -5.55
C MET A 16 -14.42 -12.28 -4.03
N ILE A 17 -15.33 -11.49 -3.42
CA ILE A 17 -15.64 -11.57 -1.99
C ILE A 17 -16.16 -12.96 -1.59
N ASP A 18 -16.91 -13.65 -2.47
CA ASP A 18 -17.43 -15.00 -2.23
C ASP A 18 -16.34 -16.08 -2.20
N ILE A 19 -15.10 -15.75 -2.56
CA ILE A 19 -13.92 -16.60 -2.45
C ILE A 19 -13.05 -16.03 -1.32
N PRO A 20 -13.14 -16.53 -0.08
CA PRO A 20 -12.35 -16.02 1.04
C PRO A 20 -10.85 -16.01 0.72
N SER A 21 -10.19 -14.88 1.03
CA SER A 21 -8.77 -14.65 0.75
C SER A 21 -8.07 -13.91 1.90
N VAL A 22 -8.29 -14.36 3.13
CA VAL A 22 -7.52 -13.83 4.27
C VAL A 22 -6.03 -14.05 4.03
N SER A 23 -5.18 -13.08 4.42
CA SER A 23 -3.73 -13.15 4.19
C SER A 23 -3.14 -14.52 4.54
N GLY A 24 -2.51 -15.16 3.57
CA GLY A 24 -2.01 -16.55 3.63
C GLY A 24 -2.98 -17.61 3.11
N GLU A 25 -4.20 -17.24 2.68
CA GLU A 25 -5.23 -18.13 2.12
C GLU A 25 -5.72 -17.66 0.73
N GLU A 26 -4.93 -16.85 0.01
CA GLU A 26 -5.30 -16.21 -1.26
C GLU A 26 -5.37 -17.18 -2.44
N GLY A 27 -4.78 -18.38 -2.33
CA GLY A 27 -4.64 -19.35 -3.41
C GLY A 27 -5.91 -19.56 -4.23
N PRO A 28 -7.08 -19.84 -3.63
CA PRO A 28 -8.33 -20.06 -4.37
C PRO A 28 -8.79 -18.85 -5.18
N LEU A 29 -8.58 -17.61 -4.68
CA LEU A 29 -8.91 -16.39 -5.40
C LEU A 29 -7.92 -16.13 -6.53
N ALA A 30 -6.64 -16.33 -6.28
CA ALA A 30 -5.59 -16.20 -7.27
C ALA A 30 -5.77 -17.20 -8.44
N ASP A 31 -6.18 -18.44 -8.14
CA ASP A 31 -6.54 -19.44 -9.15
C ASP A 31 -7.72 -19.00 -10.02
N ALA A 32 -8.74 -18.36 -9.39
CA ALA A 32 -9.91 -17.85 -10.09
C ALA A 32 -9.54 -16.66 -11.01
N VAL A 33 -8.68 -15.76 -10.54
CA VAL A 33 -8.13 -14.62 -11.33
C VAL A 33 -7.31 -15.15 -12.51
N GLU A 34 -6.39 -16.09 -12.27
CA GLU A 34 -5.60 -16.71 -13.34
C GLU A 34 -6.48 -17.39 -14.39
N ALA A 35 -7.49 -18.13 -13.96
CA ALA A 35 -8.43 -18.79 -14.87
C ALA A 35 -9.20 -17.77 -15.75
N ALA A 36 -9.64 -16.64 -15.19
CA ALA A 36 -10.29 -15.58 -15.95
C ALA A 36 -9.35 -14.94 -16.98
N LEU A 37 -8.10 -14.65 -16.61
CA LEU A 37 -7.07 -14.12 -17.51
C LEU A 37 -6.74 -15.09 -18.65
N ARG A 38 -6.58 -16.39 -18.35
CA ARG A 38 -6.36 -17.41 -19.37
C ARG A 38 -7.57 -17.56 -20.30
N GLY A 39 -8.79 -17.45 -19.76
CA GLY A 39 -10.03 -17.39 -20.53
C GLY A 39 -10.07 -16.20 -21.49
N ALA A 40 -9.47 -15.07 -21.10
CA ALA A 40 -9.30 -13.88 -21.94
C ALA A 40 -8.16 -14.01 -23.00
N GLY A 41 -7.33 -15.07 -22.93
CA GLY A 41 -6.29 -15.37 -23.92
C GLY A 41 -4.86 -15.18 -23.41
N PHE A 42 -4.66 -14.75 -22.18
CA PHE A 42 -3.32 -14.61 -21.61
C PHE A 42 -2.62 -15.99 -21.50
N GLY A 43 -1.38 -16.06 -21.95
CA GLY A 43 -0.59 -17.28 -22.02
C GLY A 43 -0.89 -18.20 -23.23
N SER A 44 -1.84 -17.83 -24.11
CA SER A 44 -2.17 -18.56 -25.34
C SER A 44 -2.00 -17.73 -26.62
N VAL A 45 -1.84 -16.41 -26.49
CA VAL A 45 -1.56 -15.47 -27.57
C VAL A 45 -0.21 -14.83 -27.31
N ASP A 46 0.70 -14.80 -28.29
CA ASP A 46 2.08 -14.33 -28.13
C ASP A 46 2.22 -12.91 -27.53
N THR A 47 1.22 -12.07 -27.76
CA THR A 47 1.17 -10.69 -27.24
C THR A 47 0.45 -10.55 -25.90
N LEU A 48 0.00 -11.66 -25.30
CA LEU A 48 -0.69 -11.73 -24.01
C LEU A 48 0.06 -12.69 -23.07
N GLU A 49 0.93 -12.11 -22.25
CA GLU A 49 1.76 -12.89 -21.33
C GLU A 49 1.09 -13.01 -19.95
N ILE A 50 1.36 -14.12 -19.26
CA ILE A 50 0.93 -14.38 -17.89
C ILE A 50 2.06 -15.02 -17.08
N LEU A 51 2.20 -14.61 -15.83
CA LEU A 51 3.14 -15.15 -14.85
C LEU A 51 2.38 -15.47 -13.56
N ARG A 52 2.64 -16.62 -12.98
CA ARG A 52 2.22 -16.99 -11.63
C ARG A 52 3.45 -17.20 -10.76
N ASP A 53 3.47 -16.59 -9.58
CA ASP A 53 4.47 -16.82 -8.54
C ASP A 53 3.81 -16.84 -7.17
N GLY A 54 3.76 -18.02 -6.54
CA GLY A 54 2.93 -18.22 -5.35
C GLY A 54 1.46 -17.87 -5.62
N ASP A 55 0.90 -16.97 -4.84
CA ASP A 55 -0.48 -16.48 -5.02
C ASP A 55 -0.54 -15.13 -5.75
N ALA A 56 0.60 -14.61 -6.23
CA ALA A 56 0.63 -13.49 -7.15
C ALA A 56 0.39 -13.95 -8.60
N VAL A 57 -0.47 -13.19 -9.32
CA VAL A 57 -0.80 -13.39 -10.74
C VAL A 57 -0.49 -12.10 -11.49
N CYS A 58 0.42 -12.17 -12.46
CA CYS A 58 0.73 -11.04 -13.32
C CYS A 58 0.30 -11.34 -14.76
N ALA A 59 -0.31 -10.36 -15.42
CA ALA A 59 -0.67 -10.44 -16.84
C ALA A 59 -0.19 -9.18 -17.54
N ARG A 60 0.21 -9.28 -18.82
CA ARG A 60 0.57 -8.08 -19.58
C ARG A 60 0.35 -8.23 -21.07
N THR A 61 0.10 -7.09 -21.71
CA THR A 61 0.19 -7.00 -23.17
C THR A 61 1.63 -6.76 -23.60
N HIS A 62 1.98 -7.23 -24.79
CA HIS A 62 3.28 -7.00 -25.44
C HIS A 62 3.09 -6.65 -26.90
N LEU A 63 2.50 -5.45 -27.11
CA LEU A 63 2.17 -4.94 -28.45
C LEU A 63 3.28 -4.06 -29.03
N GLY A 64 4.30 -3.71 -28.22
CA GLY A 64 5.39 -2.82 -28.60
C GLY A 64 4.97 -1.36 -28.65
N LEU A 65 3.97 -0.97 -27.87
CA LEU A 65 3.52 0.41 -27.76
C LEU A 65 4.52 1.27 -26.97
N PRO A 66 4.57 2.59 -27.23
CA PRO A 66 5.62 3.45 -26.68
C PRO A 66 5.50 3.70 -25.18
N GLN A 67 4.37 3.43 -24.59
CA GLN A 67 4.11 3.62 -23.14
C GLN A 67 3.53 2.34 -22.54
N ARG A 68 3.81 2.15 -21.24
CA ARG A 68 3.24 1.06 -20.43
C ARG A 68 2.63 1.59 -19.15
N VAL A 69 1.41 1.16 -18.88
CA VAL A 69 0.71 1.41 -17.60
C VAL A 69 0.72 0.13 -16.78
N VAL A 70 1.09 0.24 -15.49
CA VAL A 70 1.01 -0.86 -14.52
C VAL A 70 -0.20 -0.63 -13.64
N LEU A 71 -1.08 -1.62 -13.54
CA LEU A 71 -2.23 -1.66 -12.64
C LEU A 71 -1.97 -2.75 -11.60
N ALA A 72 -1.96 -2.40 -10.32
CA ALA A 72 -1.70 -3.35 -9.26
C ALA A 72 -2.77 -3.31 -8.17
N GLY A 73 -2.99 -4.45 -7.52
CA GLY A 73 -3.87 -4.58 -6.38
C GLY A 73 -3.65 -5.90 -5.65
N HIS A 74 -3.82 -5.89 -4.32
CA HIS A 74 -3.68 -7.09 -3.50
C HIS A 74 -4.98 -7.90 -3.45
N LEU A 75 -4.80 -9.23 -3.37
CA LEU A 75 -5.89 -10.20 -3.30
C LEU A 75 -6.27 -10.56 -1.87
N ASP A 76 -5.35 -10.36 -0.94
CA ASP A 76 -5.59 -10.69 0.46
C ASP A 76 -6.49 -9.68 1.16
N THR A 77 -7.04 -10.11 2.26
CA THR A 77 -7.89 -9.30 3.12
C THR A 77 -7.56 -9.58 4.58
N VAL A 78 -7.86 -8.63 5.46
CA VAL A 78 -7.89 -8.86 6.90
C VAL A 78 -8.94 -9.93 7.28
N PRO A 79 -8.91 -10.48 8.51
CA PRO A 79 -9.82 -11.54 8.92
C PRO A 79 -11.30 -11.24 8.71
N ILE A 80 -12.06 -12.26 8.33
CA ILE A 80 -13.50 -12.18 8.09
C ILE A 80 -14.24 -11.91 9.42
N ALA A 81 -15.24 -11.03 9.36
CA ALA A 81 -16.08 -10.65 10.51
C ALA A 81 -17.57 -10.70 10.11
N GLU A 82 -18.08 -11.90 9.79
CA GLU A 82 -19.46 -12.15 9.37
C GLU A 82 -19.87 -11.35 8.11
N ASN A 83 -18.91 -10.99 7.27
CA ASN A 83 -19.09 -10.16 6.09
C ASN A 83 -18.71 -10.86 4.77
N VAL A 84 -18.87 -12.18 4.76
CA VAL A 84 -18.85 -13.08 3.59
C VAL A 84 -20.10 -13.97 3.72
N PRO A 85 -20.85 -14.23 2.66
CA PRO A 85 -20.65 -13.84 1.25
C PRO A 85 -20.91 -12.35 1.00
N GLY A 86 -20.37 -11.87 -0.15
CA GLY A 86 -20.62 -10.53 -0.64
C GLY A 86 -22.07 -10.35 -1.14
N ARG A 87 -22.63 -9.16 -0.95
CA ARG A 87 -24.00 -8.86 -1.39
C ARG A 87 -24.12 -7.47 -1.97
N LEU A 88 -25.05 -7.34 -2.92
CA LEU A 88 -25.47 -6.03 -3.44
C LEU A 88 -26.54 -5.45 -2.50
N GLU A 89 -26.37 -4.20 -2.13
CA GLU A 89 -27.30 -3.44 -1.31
C GLU A 89 -27.57 -2.09 -1.97
N VAL A 90 -28.71 -1.48 -1.64
CA VAL A 90 -28.99 -0.09 -2.01
C VAL A 90 -28.90 0.75 -0.74
N ARG A 91 -27.98 1.72 -0.72
CA ARG A 91 -27.79 2.68 0.37
C ARG A 91 -27.93 4.09 -0.17
N ASP A 92 -28.85 4.86 0.39
CA ASP A 92 -29.15 6.23 -0.04
C ASP A 92 -29.42 6.35 -1.56
N GLY A 93 -30.06 5.33 -2.13
CA GLY A 93 -30.40 5.27 -3.55
C GLY A 93 -29.25 4.85 -4.48
N VAL A 94 -28.10 4.52 -3.93
CA VAL A 94 -26.91 4.05 -4.68
C VAL A 94 -26.75 2.54 -4.46
N GLU A 95 -26.49 1.80 -5.55
CA GLU A 95 -26.15 0.39 -5.48
C GLU A 95 -24.69 0.24 -5.01
N VAL A 96 -24.46 -0.56 -3.97
CA VAL A 96 -23.16 -0.80 -3.35
C VAL A 96 -22.91 -2.29 -3.15
N VAL A 97 -21.63 -2.68 -3.18
CA VAL A 97 -21.20 -4.03 -2.79
C VAL A 97 -20.78 -4.00 -1.32
N TRP A 98 -21.41 -4.83 -0.52
CA TRP A 98 -21.05 -5.03 0.87
C TRP A 98 -20.36 -6.38 1.05
N GLY A 99 -19.21 -6.40 1.75
CA GLY A 99 -18.51 -7.62 2.09
C GLY A 99 -17.04 -7.38 2.43
N ARG A 100 -16.34 -8.42 2.90
CA ARG A 100 -14.91 -8.34 3.22
C ARG A 100 -14.10 -8.05 1.95
N GLY A 101 -13.23 -7.02 2.00
CA GLY A 101 -12.41 -6.61 0.86
C GLY A 101 -13.16 -5.79 -0.21
N SER A 102 -14.47 -5.49 -0.06
CA SER A 102 -15.20 -4.70 -1.06
C SER A 102 -14.58 -3.33 -1.31
N VAL A 103 -14.01 -2.71 -0.29
CA VAL A 103 -13.33 -1.42 -0.34
C VAL A 103 -11.82 -1.61 -0.44
N ASP A 104 -11.25 -2.49 0.36
CA ASP A 104 -9.82 -2.75 0.51
C ASP A 104 -9.52 -4.22 0.19
N MET A 105 -8.99 -4.55 -1.03
CA MET A 105 -9.15 -3.70 -2.22
C MET A 105 -9.68 -4.50 -3.42
N LEU A 106 -10.54 -5.53 -3.14
CA LEU A 106 -11.08 -6.41 -4.20
C LEU A 106 -11.92 -5.64 -5.25
N GLY A 107 -12.49 -4.47 -4.88
CA GLY A 107 -13.15 -3.59 -5.85
C GLY A 107 -12.19 -3.05 -6.91
N GLY A 108 -11.00 -2.62 -6.49
CA GLY A 108 -9.91 -2.21 -7.40
C GLY A 108 -9.39 -3.37 -8.24
N CYS A 109 -9.19 -4.54 -7.63
CA CYS A 109 -8.80 -5.76 -8.34
C CYS A 109 -9.86 -6.18 -9.38
N ALA A 110 -11.14 -6.10 -9.06
CA ALA A 110 -12.21 -6.44 -9.98
C ALA A 110 -12.23 -5.51 -11.20
N ALA A 111 -12.06 -4.21 -10.99
CA ALA A 111 -11.96 -3.24 -12.10
C ALA A 111 -10.73 -3.54 -12.98
N ALA A 112 -9.57 -3.82 -12.38
CA ALA A 112 -8.36 -4.17 -13.09
C ALA A 112 -8.52 -5.49 -13.89
N LEU A 113 -9.17 -6.51 -13.31
CA LEU A 113 -9.43 -7.79 -13.98
C LEU A 113 -10.41 -7.64 -15.15
N ALA A 114 -11.48 -6.83 -14.98
CA ALA A 114 -12.41 -6.52 -16.06
C ALA A 114 -11.70 -5.90 -17.28
N LEU A 115 -10.85 -4.89 -17.02
CA LEU A 115 -10.02 -4.25 -18.06
C LEU A 115 -9.05 -5.24 -18.73
N ALA A 116 -8.44 -6.15 -17.97
CA ALA A 116 -7.56 -7.18 -18.53
C ALA A 116 -8.33 -8.13 -19.46
N CYS A 117 -9.50 -8.57 -19.04
CA CYS A 117 -10.36 -9.44 -19.86
C CYS A 117 -10.84 -8.75 -21.13
N GLU A 118 -11.22 -7.47 -21.05
CA GLU A 118 -11.60 -6.66 -22.21
C GLU A 118 -10.42 -6.50 -23.17
N ALA A 119 -9.23 -6.14 -22.68
CA ALA A 119 -8.03 -6.02 -23.50
C ALA A 119 -7.70 -7.33 -24.22
N GLY A 120 -7.78 -8.46 -23.52
CA GLY A 120 -7.59 -9.78 -24.09
C GLY A 120 -8.62 -10.09 -25.19
N ALA A 121 -9.89 -9.74 -25.00
CA ALA A 121 -10.94 -9.93 -25.98
C ALA A 121 -10.72 -9.05 -27.24
N LEU A 122 -10.34 -7.79 -27.07
CA LEU A 122 -10.01 -6.87 -28.17
C LEU A 122 -8.85 -7.40 -29.01
N ILE A 123 -7.76 -7.84 -28.38
CA ILE A 123 -6.57 -8.37 -29.08
C ILE A 123 -6.92 -9.65 -29.84
N ARG A 124 -7.66 -10.58 -29.25
CA ARG A 124 -8.12 -11.80 -29.94
C ARG A 124 -9.09 -11.50 -31.07
N GLY A 125 -9.91 -10.47 -30.92
CA GLY A 125 -10.84 -10.01 -31.93
C GLY A 125 -10.19 -9.24 -33.09
N GLY A 126 -8.88 -8.98 -33.03
CA GLY A 126 -8.14 -8.24 -34.03
C GLY A 126 -8.26 -6.71 -33.94
N ALA A 127 -8.78 -6.19 -32.82
CA ALA A 127 -8.98 -4.76 -32.55
C ALA A 127 -7.89 -4.17 -31.65
N ARG A 128 -6.64 -4.65 -31.77
CA ARG A 128 -5.50 -4.22 -30.92
C ARG A 128 -5.21 -2.73 -31.00
N GLU A 129 -5.59 -2.06 -32.07
CA GLU A 129 -5.44 -0.62 -32.28
C GLU A 129 -6.31 0.23 -31.35
N ALA A 130 -7.26 -0.36 -30.64
CA ALA A 130 -8.02 0.30 -29.59
C ALA A 130 -7.15 0.57 -28.35
N LEU A 131 -6.02 -0.15 -28.16
CA LEU A 131 -5.08 0.07 -27.09
C LEU A 131 -4.02 1.10 -27.51
N THR A 132 -3.82 2.13 -26.67
CA THR A 132 -2.85 3.21 -26.92
C THR A 132 -1.58 3.09 -26.07
N ALA A 133 -1.57 2.17 -25.10
CA ALA A 133 -0.43 1.80 -24.27
C ALA A 133 -0.40 0.29 -24.05
N ASP A 134 0.78 -0.27 -23.83
CA ASP A 134 0.90 -1.60 -23.24
C ASP A 134 0.48 -1.54 -21.77
N ILE A 135 -0.11 -2.62 -21.25
CA ILE A 135 -0.61 -2.66 -19.87
C ILE A 135 -0.06 -3.90 -19.17
N THR A 136 0.32 -3.72 -17.92
CA THR A 136 0.63 -4.80 -16.98
C THR A 136 -0.39 -4.77 -15.85
N TRP A 137 -0.99 -5.91 -15.53
CA TRP A 137 -1.85 -6.13 -14.37
C TRP A 137 -1.12 -7.02 -13.39
N ILE A 138 -1.14 -6.64 -12.09
CA ILE A 138 -0.50 -7.39 -11.02
C ILE A 138 -1.52 -7.56 -9.90
N PHE A 139 -1.88 -8.80 -9.64
CA PHE A 139 -2.73 -9.21 -8.52
C PHE A 139 -1.82 -9.95 -7.55
N TYR A 140 -1.55 -9.39 -6.38
CA TYR A 140 -0.53 -9.90 -5.47
C TYR A 140 -1.10 -10.26 -4.09
N ASP A 141 -0.35 -11.00 -3.33
CA ASP A 141 -0.68 -11.59 -2.05
C ASP A 141 0.04 -10.86 -0.90
N HIS A 142 -0.46 -11.03 0.34
CA HIS A 142 0.21 -10.64 1.58
C HIS A 142 0.50 -9.13 1.72
N GLU A 143 -0.41 -8.25 1.33
CA GLU A 143 -0.30 -6.82 1.62
C GLU A 143 -0.58 -6.51 3.10
N GLU A 144 -1.66 -7.10 3.64
CA GLU A 144 -2.25 -6.83 4.96
C GLU A 144 -1.44 -7.40 6.15
N VAL A 145 -0.22 -7.86 5.89
CA VAL A 145 0.69 -8.47 6.86
C VAL A 145 2.08 -7.85 6.80
N ALA A 146 3.06 -8.41 7.52
CA ALA A 146 4.42 -7.86 7.54
C ALA A 146 5.05 -7.80 6.13
N SER A 147 5.66 -6.68 5.78
CA SER A 147 6.16 -6.33 4.45
C SER A 147 7.10 -7.37 3.81
N HIS A 148 7.84 -8.16 4.63
CA HIS A 148 8.72 -9.19 4.10
C HIS A 148 7.99 -10.38 3.44
N PHE A 149 6.67 -10.54 3.70
CA PHE A 149 5.81 -11.51 3.03
C PHE A 149 5.20 -10.98 1.73
N ASN A 150 5.16 -9.65 1.54
CA ASN A 150 4.46 -8.97 0.46
C ASN A 150 4.82 -9.53 -0.93
N GLY A 151 3.79 -9.93 -1.68
CA GLY A 151 3.91 -10.54 -3.00
C GLY A 151 4.46 -9.58 -4.04
N LEU A 152 4.11 -8.29 -3.99
CA LEU A 152 4.63 -7.30 -4.92
C LEU A 152 6.15 -7.12 -4.75
N GLY A 153 6.64 -7.06 -3.50
CA GLY A 153 8.07 -7.03 -3.19
C GLY A 153 8.78 -8.32 -3.65
N ARG A 154 8.10 -9.47 -3.65
CA ARG A 154 8.62 -10.71 -4.20
C ARG A 154 8.74 -10.63 -5.73
N ILE A 155 7.72 -10.13 -6.43
CA ILE A 155 7.75 -9.90 -7.88
C ILE A 155 8.87 -8.90 -8.24
N GLN A 156 9.05 -7.83 -7.48
CA GLN A 156 10.13 -6.86 -7.68
C GLN A 156 11.52 -7.52 -7.64
N ARG A 157 11.75 -8.42 -6.70
CA ARG A 157 13.05 -9.10 -6.57
C ARG A 157 13.30 -10.15 -7.66
N LEU A 158 12.27 -10.91 -8.06
CA LEU A 158 12.43 -12.05 -8.94
C LEU A 158 12.17 -11.72 -10.42
N TYR A 159 11.26 -10.78 -10.67
CA TYR A 159 10.76 -10.45 -12.01
C TYR A 159 10.62 -8.92 -12.22
N PRO A 160 11.67 -8.10 -11.95
CA PRO A 160 11.59 -6.64 -11.96
C PRO A 160 11.06 -6.06 -13.29
N GLN A 161 11.25 -6.79 -14.40
CA GLN A 161 10.75 -6.39 -15.72
C GLN A 161 9.21 -6.37 -15.82
N TRP A 162 8.50 -6.99 -14.87
CA TRP A 162 7.03 -6.93 -14.81
C TRP A 162 6.51 -5.66 -14.15
N LEU A 163 7.36 -4.97 -13.38
CA LEU A 163 7.03 -3.69 -12.73
C LEU A 163 7.46 -2.48 -13.56
N ALA A 164 8.20 -2.69 -14.66
CA ALA A 164 8.66 -1.61 -15.50
C ALA A 164 7.47 -0.98 -16.24
N GLY A 165 7.27 0.33 -16.07
CA GLY A 165 6.21 1.10 -16.70
C GLY A 165 6.45 2.60 -16.59
N ASP A 166 5.67 3.38 -17.34
CA ASP A 166 5.71 4.85 -17.35
C ASP A 166 4.75 5.46 -16.32
N LEU A 167 3.74 4.69 -15.92
CA LEU A 167 2.74 5.04 -14.92
C LEU A 167 2.35 3.79 -14.15
N ALA A 168 2.26 3.89 -12.82
CA ALA A 168 1.71 2.86 -11.96
C ALA A 168 0.46 3.37 -11.23
N LEU A 169 -0.59 2.56 -11.22
CA LEU A 169 -1.85 2.83 -10.52
C LEU A 169 -2.14 1.66 -9.59
N LEU A 170 -2.28 1.95 -8.29
CA LEU A 170 -2.81 1.02 -7.30
C LEU A 170 -4.31 1.26 -7.14
N GLY A 171 -5.09 0.19 -7.12
CA GLY A 171 -6.54 0.25 -6.96
C GLY A 171 -7.02 0.42 -5.53
N GLU A 172 -6.20 0.99 -4.65
CA GLU A 172 -6.49 1.27 -3.24
C GLU A 172 -7.67 2.22 -3.03
N PRO A 173 -8.35 2.15 -1.88
CA PRO A 173 -9.51 3.00 -1.59
C PRO A 173 -9.09 4.46 -1.37
N THR A 174 -9.58 5.35 -2.22
CA THR A 174 -9.30 6.79 -2.20
C THR A 174 -10.55 7.65 -2.29
N ALA A 175 -11.73 7.06 -2.06
CA ALA A 175 -13.03 7.72 -2.25
C ALA A 175 -13.19 8.32 -3.67
N ALA A 176 -12.70 7.62 -4.69
CA ALA A 176 -12.68 8.01 -6.09
C ALA A 176 -11.86 9.27 -6.40
N HIS A 177 -10.92 9.66 -5.51
CA HIS A 177 -9.92 10.68 -5.79
C HIS A 177 -8.63 10.06 -6.36
N VAL A 178 -7.77 10.89 -6.93
CA VAL A 178 -6.40 10.49 -7.26
C VAL A 178 -5.48 10.91 -6.12
N GLU A 179 -4.81 9.94 -5.52
CA GLU A 179 -3.74 10.19 -4.56
C GLU A 179 -2.40 9.90 -5.23
N GLY A 180 -1.50 10.89 -5.26
CA GLY A 180 -0.20 10.79 -5.91
C GLY A 180 0.93 10.49 -4.95
N GLY A 181 1.75 9.50 -5.28
CA GLY A 181 2.88 9.06 -4.45
C GLY A 181 2.47 8.57 -3.07
N CYS A 182 3.41 8.48 -2.13
CA CYS A 182 3.12 8.26 -0.71
C CYS A 182 4.31 8.67 0.17
N ASN A 183 4.05 8.98 1.45
CA ASN A 183 5.12 9.16 2.43
C ASN A 183 5.91 7.87 2.65
N GLY A 184 7.20 8.02 2.95
CA GLY A 184 7.99 6.95 3.53
C GLY A 184 7.58 6.66 4.99
N THR A 185 7.94 5.49 5.48
CA THR A 185 7.68 5.07 6.86
C THR A 185 8.96 4.59 7.53
N LEU A 186 9.14 5.00 8.78
CA LEU A 186 10.19 4.50 9.66
C LEU A 186 9.59 4.23 11.03
N ARG A 187 9.79 3.02 11.54
CA ARG A 187 9.47 2.66 12.91
C ARG A 187 10.73 2.17 13.61
N VAL A 188 11.05 2.79 14.74
CA VAL A 188 12.19 2.38 15.57
C VAL A 188 11.74 2.06 16.98
N ILE A 189 12.43 1.11 17.62
CA ILE A 189 12.31 0.80 19.03
C ILE A 189 13.58 1.25 19.72
N ALA A 190 13.47 2.24 20.60
CA ALA A 190 14.58 2.75 21.38
C ALA A 190 14.58 2.11 22.80
N HIS A 191 15.70 1.51 23.18
CA HIS A 191 15.90 0.87 24.47
C HIS A 191 16.76 1.77 25.36
N PHE A 192 16.21 2.21 26.49
CA PHE A 192 16.86 3.11 27.44
C PHE A 192 17.43 2.32 28.63
N PRO A 193 18.74 2.38 28.85
CA PRO A 193 19.34 1.75 30.01
C PRO A 193 19.16 2.58 31.27
N GLY A 194 19.06 1.92 32.38
CA GLY A 194 19.02 2.52 33.71
C GLY A 194 19.77 1.69 34.75
N ARG A 195 19.49 1.95 36.00
CA ARG A 195 20.00 1.16 37.13
C ARG A 195 18.94 1.10 38.23
N ALA A 196 18.55 -0.12 38.61
CA ALA A 196 17.55 -0.35 39.65
C ALA A 196 18.02 0.20 41.00
N ALA A 197 17.07 0.75 41.75
CA ALA A 197 17.23 1.13 43.14
C ALA A 197 15.85 1.16 43.83
N HIS A 198 15.82 1.14 45.14
CA HIS A 198 14.58 1.38 45.87
C HIS A 198 14.14 2.85 45.71
N SER A 199 12.86 3.10 45.43
CA SER A 199 12.34 4.47 45.17
C SER A 199 12.59 5.45 46.32
N ALA A 200 12.66 4.98 47.59
CA ALA A 200 13.06 5.79 48.74
C ALA A 200 14.53 6.22 48.71
N ARG A 201 15.35 5.67 47.82
CA ARG A 201 16.78 5.99 47.64
C ARG A 201 17.07 6.20 46.13
N ALA A 202 16.21 6.97 45.45
CA ALA A 202 16.27 7.18 44.01
C ALA A 202 17.63 7.67 43.50
N TRP A 203 18.40 8.42 44.33
CA TRP A 203 19.75 8.88 43.97
C TRP A 203 20.78 7.76 43.79
N MET A 204 20.48 6.54 44.19
CA MET A 204 21.34 5.36 43.95
C MET A 204 21.06 4.67 42.63
N GLY A 205 19.96 5.00 41.97
CA GLY A 205 19.53 4.46 40.68
C GLY A 205 19.75 5.40 39.51
N ILE A 206 19.41 4.91 38.32
CA ILE A 206 19.26 5.70 37.10
C ILE A 206 17.91 5.29 36.52
N ASN A 207 16.99 6.25 36.40
CA ASN A 207 15.63 5.95 35.95
C ASN A 207 15.58 5.96 34.41
N ALA A 208 15.40 4.77 33.83
CA ALA A 208 15.32 4.61 32.38
C ALA A 208 14.11 5.36 31.75
N ILE A 209 12.98 5.45 32.47
CA ILE A 209 11.81 6.21 31.99
C ILE A 209 12.12 7.71 31.95
N HIS A 210 12.82 8.25 32.95
CA HIS A 210 13.18 9.68 32.94
C HIS A 210 14.15 10.02 31.81
N ALA A 211 14.97 9.07 31.33
CA ALA A 211 15.85 9.26 30.20
C ALA A 211 15.11 9.48 28.88
N MET A 212 13.83 9.09 28.79
CA MET A 212 12.98 9.32 27.60
C MET A 212 12.51 10.77 27.48
N ALA A 213 12.41 11.51 28.57
CA ALA A 213 11.76 12.83 28.61
C ALA A 213 12.32 13.81 27.55
N PRO A 214 13.64 13.97 27.36
CA PRO A 214 14.19 14.87 26.34
C PRO A 214 13.82 14.44 24.90
N VAL A 215 13.67 13.15 24.65
CA VAL A 215 13.29 12.62 23.33
C VAL A 215 11.80 12.89 23.07
N ILE A 216 10.95 12.65 24.07
CA ILE A 216 9.50 12.93 23.97
C ILE A 216 9.30 14.42 23.69
N GLU A 217 10.03 15.31 24.35
CA GLU A 217 9.94 16.76 24.12
C GLU A 217 10.38 17.15 22.70
N ARG A 218 11.50 16.58 22.19
CA ARG A 218 11.95 16.81 20.80
C ARG A 218 10.89 16.34 19.79
N ILE A 219 10.32 15.15 19.99
CA ILE A 219 9.29 14.59 19.13
C ILE A 219 8.00 15.43 19.20
N ALA A 220 7.55 15.81 20.37
CA ALA A 220 6.36 16.64 20.56
C ALA A 220 6.47 18.02 19.90
N SER A 221 7.69 18.55 19.76
CA SER A 221 7.96 19.85 19.11
C SER A 221 8.15 19.77 17.58
N PHE A 222 8.01 18.59 16.96
CA PHE A 222 8.27 18.38 15.52
C PHE A 222 7.37 19.22 14.59
N GLY A 223 6.12 19.48 14.97
CA GLY A 223 5.23 20.42 14.29
C GLY A 223 4.61 19.93 12.97
N ASN A 224 4.87 18.70 12.57
CA ASN A 224 4.30 18.06 11.36
C ASN A 224 4.42 18.94 10.09
N PRO A 225 5.63 19.23 9.60
CA PRO A 225 5.87 20.11 8.47
C PRO A 225 5.22 19.58 7.19
N ILE A 226 4.95 20.48 6.25
CA ILE A 226 4.49 20.15 4.91
C ILE A 226 5.65 20.38 3.94
N GLU A 227 5.89 19.42 3.08
CA GLU A 227 6.84 19.50 1.98
C GLU A 227 6.10 19.36 0.65
N VAL A 228 6.39 20.23 -0.31
CA VAL A 228 5.81 20.16 -1.65
C VAL A 228 6.73 19.33 -2.54
N VAL A 229 6.22 18.21 -3.05
CA VAL A 229 6.96 17.32 -3.95
C VAL A 229 6.13 17.13 -5.22
N ASP A 230 6.72 17.45 -6.37
CA ASP A 230 6.07 17.35 -7.70
C ASP A 230 4.65 17.98 -7.72
N GLY A 231 4.50 19.14 -7.04
CA GLY A 231 3.26 19.90 -6.97
C GLY A 231 2.24 19.44 -5.93
N LEU A 232 2.49 18.38 -5.16
CA LEU A 232 1.60 17.87 -4.10
C LEU A 232 2.18 18.12 -2.71
N GLU A 233 1.30 18.39 -1.74
CA GLU A 233 1.65 18.68 -0.34
C GLU A 233 1.72 17.40 0.50
N PHE A 234 2.91 17.00 0.90
CA PHE A 234 3.17 15.89 1.79
C PHE A 234 3.35 16.38 3.22
N ARG A 235 2.43 16.01 4.10
CA ARG A 235 2.55 16.31 5.52
C ARG A 235 3.32 15.20 6.21
N GLU A 236 4.43 15.57 6.87
CA GLU A 236 5.19 14.64 7.70
C GLU A 236 4.56 14.50 9.09
N SER A 237 4.79 13.35 9.73
CA SER A 237 4.39 13.14 11.12
C SER A 237 5.41 12.32 11.87
N LEU A 238 5.67 12.71 13.12
CA LEU A 238 6.58 12.01 14.03
C LEU A 238 5.88 11.84 15.38
N SER A 239 5.80 10.61 15.85
CA SER A 239 5.06 10.31 17.08
C SER A 239 5.69 9.18 17.89
N VAL A 240 5.66 9.32 19.21
CA VAL A 240 5.83 8.19 20.12
C VAL A 240 4.51 7.43 20.15
N VAL A 241 4.51 6.17 19.72
CA VAL A 241 3.30 5.34 19.62
C VAL A 241 3.19 4.29 20.71
N ARG A 242 4.29 4.01 21.42
CA ARG A 242 4.32 3.08 22.54
C ARG A 242 5.45 3.42 23.52
N VAL A 243 5.21 3.23 24.83
CA VAL A 243 6.21 3.34 25.89
C VAL A 243 6.00 2.21 26.86
N GLU A 244 7.07 1.53 27.25
CA GLU A 244 7.05 0.45 28.24
C GLU A 244 8.19 0.66 29.25
N GLY A 245 7.94 0.35 30.54
CA GLY A 245 8.96 0.42 31.59
C GLY A 245 8.36 0.31 32.99
N GLY A 246 9.24 -0.09 33.93
CA GLY A 246 8.86 -0.30 35.31
C GLY A 246 8.32 -1.71 35.58
N ILE A 247 8.74 -2.27 36.74
CA ILE A 247 8.38 -3.64 37.17
C ILE A 247 7.63 -3.66 38.52
N ALA A 248 7.80 -2.61 39.32
CA ALA A 248 7.16 -2.49 40.66
C ALA A 248 7.09 -1.02 41.09
N ASN A 249 6.08 -0.68 41.92
CA ASN A 249 5.80 0.70 42.36
C ASN A 249 6.90 1.35 43.22
N ASN A 250 7.78 0.54 43.82
CA ASN A 250 8.86 0.99 44.72
C ASN A 250 10.26 0.73 44.16
N VAL A 251 10.40 0.44 42.86
CA VAL A 251 11.66 0.21 42.16
C VAL A 251 11.90 1.25 41.09
N ILE A 252 13.07 1.88 41.07
CA ILE A 252 13.53 2.72 39.97
C ILE A 252 13.75 1.83 38.73
N PRO A 253 13.11 2.09 37.59
CA PRO A 253 13.24 1.26 36.39
C PRO A 253 14.67 1.25 35.82
N GLU A 254 15.23 0.06 35.67
CA GLU A 254 16.55 -0.15 35.07
C GLU A 254 16.53 -0.31 33.57
N ALA A 255 15.34 -0.48 32.97
CA ALA A 255 15.11 -0.56 31.54
C ALA A 255 13.77 0.06 31.20
N ALA A 256 13.71 0.68 30.02
CA ALA A 256 12.48 1.15 29.42
C ALA A 256 12.64 1.14 27.89
N SER A 257 11.54 1.05 27.15
CA SER A 257 11.53 1.12 25.70
C SER A 257 10.49 2.11 25.18
N MET A 258 10.78 2.69 24.01
CA MET A 258 9.92 3.63 23.32
C MET A 258 9.85 3.27 21.84
N THR A 259 8.64 3.14 21.28
CA THR A 259 8.46 2.99 19.84
C THR A 259 8.12 4.33 19.24
N VAL A 260 8.88 4.72 18.23
CA VAL A 260 8.70 5.97 17.47
C VAL A 260 8.34 5.63 16.04
N ASN A 261 7.29 6.27 15.51
CA ASN A 261 6.89 6.20 14.11
C ASN A 261 7.11 7.55 13.45
N TYR A 262 7.80 7.55 12.30
CA TYR A 262 8.05 8.71 11.46
C TYR A 262 7.51 8.47 10.06
N ARG A 263 6.68 9.37 9.58
CA ARG A 263 6.20 9.45 8.20
C ARG A 263 6.88 10.63 7.54
N PHE A 264 7.75 10.36 6.57
CA PHE A 264 8.59 11.38 5.93
C PHE A 264 8.22 11.57 4.47
N ALA A 265 8.42 12.78 3.96
CA ALA A 265 8.11 13.13 2.58
C ALA A 265 8.94 12.30 1.57
N PRO A 266 8.41 11.97 0.40
CA PRO A 266 9.08 11.11 -0.59
C PRO A 266 10.27 11.77 -1.32
N SER A 267 10.61 13.00 -0.98
CA SER A 267 11.86 13.66 -1.35
C SER A 267 13.05 13.18 -0.54
N LYS A 268 12.81 12.59 0.65
CA LYS A 268 13.83 12.09 1.58
C LYS A 268 14.12 10.61 1.31
N ARG A 269 15.38 10.25 1.41
CA ARG A 269 15.79 8.85 1.37
C ARG A 269 15.54 8.19 2.73
N ALA A 270 15.29 6.90 2.73
CA ALA A 270 15.06 6.13 3.95
C ALA A 270 16.27 6.20 4.92
N ASP A 271 17.50 6.11 4.41
CA ASP A 271 18.72 6.19 5.21
C ASP A 271 18.87 7.57 5.88
N ASP A 272 18.57 8.66 5.16
CA ASP A 272 18.64 10.03 5.71
C ASP A 272 17.60 10.23 6.82
N ALA A 273 16.39 9.70 6.63
CA ALA A 273 15.33 9.71 7.63
C ALA A 273 15.73 8.94 8.90
N LEU A 274 16.37 7.77 8.73
CA LEU A 274 16.88 6.98 9.84
C LEU A 274 17.99 7.69 10.60
N GLU A 275 18.96 8.29 9.91
CA GLU A 275 20.03 9.05 10.52
C GLU A 275 19.49 10.24 11.31
N TRP A 276 18.55 10.98 10.73
CA TRP A 276 17.89 12.09 11.40
C TRP A 276 17.15 11.64 12.67
N VAL A 277 16.38 10.54 12.62
CA VAL A 277 15.69 10.00 13.81
C VAL A 277 16.69 9.57 14.86
N ARG A 278 17.81 8.90 14.49
CA ARG A 278 18.88 8.55 15.45
C ARG A 278 19.43 9.76 16.18
N GLY A 279 19.57 10.88 15.49
CA GLY A 279 20.00 12.16 16.09
C GLY A 279 19.08 12.65 17.22
N LEU A 280 17.78 12.31 17.20
CA LEU A 280 16.86 12.66 18.29
C LEU A 280 17.22 12.00 19.63
N PHE A 281 17.94 10.89 19.60
CA PHE A 281 18.33 10.10 20.77
C PHE A 281 19.76 10.40 21.26
N GLU A 282 20.49 11.32 20.61
CA GLU A 282 21.83 11.70 21.03
C GLU A 282 21.87 12.17 22.51
N GLY A 283 22.87 11.70 23.22
CA GLY A 283 23.08 12.03 24.64
C GLY A 283 22.22 11.26 25.64
N THR A 284 21.31 10.38 25.19
CA THR A 284 20.43 9.60 26.08
C THR A 284 20.99 8.24 26.48
N GLY A 285 21.97 7.73 25.75
CA GLY A 285 22.53 6.37 25.92
C GLY A 285 21.59 5.27 25.41
N ALA A 286 20.50 5.62 24.72
CA ALA A 286 19.58 4.64 24.15
C ALA A 286 20.23 3.89 22.97
N THR A 287 19.87 2.62 22.81
CA THR A 287 20.16 1.82 21.61
C THR A 287 18.92 1.77 20.73
N ILE A 288 19.11 1.87 19.41
CA ILE A 288 18.02 1.97 18.43
C ILE A 288 17.97 0.68 17.60
N GLU A 289 16.85 0.02 17.63
CA GLU A 289 16.47 -1.08 16.75
C GLU A 289 15.53 -0.54 15.66
N VAL A 290 15.80 -0.87 14.39
CA VAL A 290 14.90 -0.54 13.28
C VAL A 290 13.91 -1.69 13.14
N ASP A 291 12.64 -1.37 13.33
CA ASP A 291 11.53 -2.33 13.23
C ASP A 291 10.90 -2.32 11.82
N ASP A 292 10.83 -1.14 11.20
CA ASP A 292 10.30 -0.97 9.84
C ASP A 292 10.94 0.25 9.17
N LEU A 293 11.29 0.14 7.89
CA LEU A 293 11.86 1.22 7.10
C LEU A 293 11.58 1.02 5.62
N CYS A 294 10.73 1.89 5.06
CA CYS A 294 10.40 1.88 3.65
C CYS A 294 10.48 3.30 3.08
N GLU A 295 11.02 3.44 1.89
CA GLU A 295 10.99 4.72 1.15
C GLU A 295 9.57 5.09 0.76
N GLY A 296 9.32 6.38 0.55
CA GLY A 296 8.11 6.87 -0.08
C GLY A 296 8.22 6.82 -1.60
N ALA A 297 7.08 7.02 -2.27
CA ALA A 297 7.03 7.18 -3.71
C ALA A 297 6.78 8.63 -4.09
N ARG A 298 7.60 9.19 -4.98
CA ARG A 298 7.32 10.49 -5.57
C ARG A 298 6.08 10.39 -6.47
N PRO A 299 5.19 11.38 -6.46
CA PRO A 299 3.95 11.33 -7.25
C PRO A 299 4.19 11.41 -8.76
N GLY A 300 5.25 12.07 -9.22
CA GLY A 300 5.48 12.33 -10.63
C GLY A 300 4.31 13.04 -11.31
N ALA A 301 3.51 13.81 -10.56
CA ALA A 301 2.25 14.40 -11.02
C ALA A 301 2.44 15.48 -12.10
N ASP A 302 3.65 15.99 -12.22
CA ASP A 302 4.09 16.96 -13.23
C ASP A 302 4.65 16.30 -14.51
N SER A 303 4.63 14.97 -14.59
CA SER A 303 5.07 14.26 -15.79
C SER A 303 4.02 14.28 -16.92
N PRO A 304 4.42 14.26 -18.19
CA PRO A 304 3.46 14.26 -19.31
C PRO A 304 2.49 13.05 -19.30
N VAL A 305 2.92 11.89 -18.78
CA VAL A 305 2.06 10.70 -18.68
C VAL A 305 1.02 10.86 -17.56
N ALA A 306 1.41 11.44 -16.43
CA ALA A 306 0.48 11.75 -15.36
C ALA A 306 -0.53 12.83 -15.76
N GLU A 307 -0.11 13.89 -16.44
CA GLU A 307 -1.02 14.91 -17.00
C GLU A 307 -2.06 14.30 -17.95
N ARG A 308 -1.64 13.39 -18.85
CA ARG A 308 -2.57 12.65 -19.71
C ARG A 308 -3.57 11.82 -18.92
N PHE A 309 -3.10 11.05 -17.95
CA PHE A 309 -3.96 10.26 -17.08
C PHE A 309 -4.98 11.16 -16.35
N LEU A 310 -4.52 12.23 -15.71
CA LEU A 310 -5.39 13.16 -14.98
C LEU A 310 -6.41 13.84 -15.91
N SER A 311 -6.04 14.15 -17.15
CA SER A 311 -6.97 14.70 -18.15
C SER A 311 -8.10 13.72 -18.48
N VAL A 312 -7.75 12.43 -18.65
CA VAL A 312 -8.76 11.37 -18.89
C VAL A 312 -9.61 11.14 -17.65
N ALA A 313 -9.00 11.06 -16.47
CA ALA A 313 -9.70 10.85 -15.20
C ALA A 313 -10.71 11.99 -14.92
N ARG A 314 -10.34 13.25 -15.13
CA ARG A 314 -11.26 14.41 -15.01
C ARG A 314 -12.44 14.30 -15.96
N ARG A 315 -12.19 13.98 -17.24
CA ARG A 315 -13.28 13.82 -18.21
C ARG A 315 -14.27 12.72 -17.78
N VAL A 316 -13.77 11.58 -17.34
CA VAL A 316 -14.62 10.46 -16.88
C VAL A 316 -15.40 10.86 -15.63
N ALA A 317 -14.77 11.56 -14.69
CA ALA A 317 -15.43 12.08 -13.49
C ALA A 317 -16.54 13.07 -13.83
N ASP A 318 -16.28 14.01 -14.74
CA ASP A 318 -17.29 14.98 -15.24
C ASP A 318 -18.47 14.25 -15.90
N GLU A 319 -18.23 13.25 -16.74
CA GLU A 319 -19.28 12.42 -17.37
C GLU A 319 -20.11 11.64 -16.33
N ALA A 320 -19.46 11.21 -15.24
CA ALA A 320 -20.13 10.51 -14.13
C ALA A 320 -20.79 11.45 -13.12
N GLY A 321 -20.58 12.76 -13.22
CA GLY A 321 -21.07 13.75 -12.26
C GLY A 321 -20.38 13.67 -10.89
N VAL A 322 -19.13 13.21 -10.84
CA VAL A 322 -18.31 13.05 -9.62
C VAL A 322 -17.19 14.09 -9.64
N GLU A 323 -16.93 14.73 -8.50
CA GLU A 323 -15.78 15.62 -8.35
C GLU A 323 -14.50 14.79 -8.17
N LEU A 324 -13.52 14.99 -9.04
CA LEU A 324 -12.21 14.34 -8.94
C LEU A 324 -11.24 15.22 -8.13
N GLY A 325 -10.89 14.79 -6.92
CA GLY A 325 -9.81 15.39 -6.13
C GLY A 325 -8.44 14.84 -6.56
N LEU A 326 -7.40 15.67 -6.33
CA LEU A 326 -5.99 15.27 -6.45
C LEU A 326 -5.26 15.70 -5.18
N SER A 327 -4.63 14.77 -4.48
CA SER A 327 -3.88 15.01 -3.25
C SER A 327 -2.67 14.09 -3.13
N ALA A 328 -1.78 14.38 -2.16
CA ALA A 328 -0.73 13.46 -1.77
C ALA A 328 -1.28 12.33 -0.89
N LYS A 329 -0.78 11.10 -1.05
CA LYS A 329 -1.01 10.02 -0.09
C LYS A 329 -0.10 10.22 1.12
N VAL A 330 -0.68 10.53 2.28
CA VAL A 330 0.09 10.74 3.52
C VAL A 330 0.39 9.44 4.28
N GLY A 331 -0.29 8.35 3.97
CA GLY A 331 0.06 6.99 4.38
C GLY A 331 1.13 6.40 3.46
N TRP A 332 1.86 5.37 3.94
CA TRP A 332 2.66 4.53 3.05
C TRP A 332 1.75 3.51 2.34
N THR A 333 2.07 3.19 1.09
CA THR A 333 1.42 2.12 0.34
C THR A 333 2.44 1.46 -0.60
N ASP A 334 2.08 0.32 -1.16
CA ASP A 334 2.88 -0.47 -2.09
C ASP A 334 3.21 0.24 -3.42
N VAL A 335 2.68 1.43 -3.68
CA VAL A 335 3.13 2.25 -4.82
C VAL A 335 4.62 2.60 -4.72
N ALA A 336 5.17 2.54 -3.51
CA ALA A 336 6.60 2.74 -3.25
C ALA A 336 7.48 1.56 -3.67
#